data_3e9dc3ddfe8b4d12b4adff8d6b96a214
#
_entry.id   3e9dc3ddfe8b4d12b4adff8d6b96a214
#
_cell.length_a   1.000
_cell.length_b   1.000
_cell.length_c   1.000
_cell.angle_alpha   90.00
_cell.angle_beta   90.00
_cell.angle_gamma   90.00
#
_symmetry.space_group_name_H-M   'P 1'
#
loop_
_entity.id
_entity.type
_entity.pdbx_description
1 polymer ?
#
loop_
_entity_poly.entity_id
_entity_poly.type
_entity_poly.pdbx_seq_one_letter_code
_entity_poly.pdbx_strand_id
1 'polypeptide(L)'
;MALLLITRFTLQEAIRRRLFLAVIILSALLLLAFTILVSIAINFFLSNSNTVNNSTVSPQLYLLSSGVFLDILMIWLAYLLSSLLTIVMTAGMISAEVEAGTFAVIVPKPISRAEIVIGKWLGNALILSIYTAFLFFAFLAVIYWKTGYWPPQAFSALGTLELGTLALLGLTTLGSAFVPTIVNGAIALVLFIGAPTASIVQFVVQVISQVQSQALQNIATIINLIIPTDALWHGTSFSLLPSANVFPILNLSTNNFNTPFTSTQPVAPALLVWVAFYILVLPLIAVLRFQRRDL
;
A
#
# COMPACT_ATOMS: atom_id res chain seq x y z
N MET A 1 -19.34 16.16 -18.95
CA MET A 1 -19.92 16.84 -17.79
C MET A 1 -20.39 15.86 -16.70
N ALA A 2 -21.10 14.79 -17.04
CA ALA A 2 -21.62 13.83 -16.06
C ALA A 2 -20.50 13.13 -15.24
N LEU A 3 -19.41 12.72 -15.87
CA LEU A 3 -18.28 12.06 -15.21
C LEU A 3 -17.67 12.91 -14.09
N LEU A 4 -17.38 14.20 -14.35
CA LEU A 4 -16.84 15.12 -13.32
C LEU A 4 -17.81 15.34 -12.17
N LEU A 5 -19.11 15.39 -12.48
CA LEU A 5 -20.15 15.56 -11.47
C LEU A 5 -20.22 14.32 -10.55
N ILE A 6 -20.16 13.12 -11.12
CA ILE A 6 -20.15 11.85 -10.35
C ILE A 6 -18.88 11.77 -9.50
N THR A 7 -17.71 12.09 -10.05
CA THR A 7 -16.44 12.12 -9.29
C THR A 7 -16.55 13.06 -8.09
N ARG A 8 -17.12 14.27 -8.28
CA ARG A 8 -17.31 15.23 -7.18
C ARG A 8 -18.29 14.71 -6.12
N PHE A 9 -19.38 14.06 -6.51
CA PHE A 9 -20.31 13.47 -5.57
C PHE A 9 -19.67 12.32 -4.80
N THR A 10 -18.89 11.47 -5.45
CA THR A 10 -18.13 10.39 -4.79
C THR A 10 -17.15 10.95 -3.75
N LEU A 11 -16.45 12.04 -4.08
CA LEU A 11 -15.59 12.75 -3.13
C LEU A 11 -16.36 13.21 -1.89
N GLN A 12 -17.49 13.86 -2.09
CA GLN A 12 -18.30 14.36 -0.97
C GLN A 12 -18.90 13.23 -0.13
N GLU A 13 -19.34 12.16 -0.78
CA GLU A 13 -19.86 10.97 -0.11
C GLU A 13 -18.79 10.29 0.73
N ALA A 14 -17.59 10.08 0.18
CA ALA A 14 -16.48 9.42 0.84
C ALA A 14 -16.07 10.16 2.12
N ILE A 15 -15.93 11.48 2.06
CA ILE A 15 -15.56 12.31 3.24
C ILE A 15 -16.63 12.22 4.35
N ARG A 16 -17.89 12.03 4.00
CA ARG A 16 -19.00 11.93 4.96
C ARG A 16 -19.19 10.53 5.55
N ARG A 17 -18.53 9.51 4.99
CA ARG A 17 -18.64 8.14 5.52
C ARG A 17 -17.96 8.03 6.88
N ARG A 18 -18.69 7.52 7.87
CA ARG A 18 -18.17 7.31 9.24
C ARG A 18 -16.91 6.42 9.26
N LEU A 19 -16.85 5.44 8.37
CA LEU A 19 -15.69 4.55 8.24
C LEU A 19 -14.44 5.29 7.77
N PHE A 20 -14.56 6.25 6.85
CA PHE A 20 -13.46 7.10 6.42
C PHE A 20 -12.91 7.94 7.58
N LEU A 21 -13.79 8.56 8.36
CA LEU A 21 -13.39 9.31 9.56
C LEU A 21 -12.73 8.41 10.60
N ALA A 22 -13.24 7.19 10.82
CA ALA A 22 -12.64 6.23 11.74
C ALA A 22 -11.21 5.86 11.34
N VAL A 23 -10.95 5.63 10.05
CA VAL A 23 -9.60 5.30 9.55
C VAL A 23 -8.67 6.51 9.67
N ILE A 24 -9.13 7.74 9.41
CA ILE A 24 -8.32 8.95 9.61
C ILE A 24 -7.95 9.12 11.09
N ILE A 25 -8.91 8.95 12.01
CA ILE A 25 -8.64 9.03 13.44
C ILE A 25 -7.65 7.94 13.86
N LEU A 26 -7.83 6.72 13.39
CA LEU A 26 -6.90 5.61 13.65
C LEU A 26 -5.50 5.94 13.13
N SER A 27 -5.40 6.49 11.92
CA SER A 27 -4.11 6.90 11.33
C SER A 27 -3.42 7.98 12.15
N ALA A 28 -4.18 8.97 12.63
CA ALA A 28 -3.65 10.03 13.48
C ALA A 28 -3.16 9.48 14.84
N LEU A 29 -3.93 8.58 15.46
CA LEU A 29 -3.53 7.91 16.70
C LEU A 29 -2.27 7.06 16.51
N LEU A 30 -2.19 6.32 15.41
CA LEU A 30 -1.01 5.51 15.08
C LEU A 30 0.20 6.40 14.82
N LEU A 31 0.05 7.50 14.09
CA LEU A 31 1.13 8.46 13.86
C LEU A 31 1.65 9.05 15.18
N LEU A 32 0.77 9.41 16.11
CA LEU A 32 1.14 9.88 17.45
C LEU A 32 1.85 8.76 18.24
N ALA A 33 1.30 7.56 18.27
CA ALA A 33 1.89 6.42 18.98
C ALA A 33 3.29 6.09 18.44
N PHE A 34 3.46 6.10 17.12
CA PHE A 34 4.77 5.88 16.51
C PHE A 34 5.76 7.01 16.76
N THR A 35 5.31 8.26 16.78
CA THR A 35 6.17 9.40 17.15
C THR A 35 6.74 9.23 18.56
N ILE A 36 5.92 8.74 19.50
CA ILE A 36 6.34 8.43 20.87
C ILE A 36 7.30 7.25 20.88
N LEU A 37 6.93 6.16 20.18
CA LEU A 37 7.75 4.93 20.09
C LEU A 37 9.14 5.22 19.52
N VAL A 38 9.23 5.99 18.43
CA VAL A 38 10.49 6.41 17.81
C VAL A 38 11.33 7.21 18.79
N SER A 39 10.72 8.12 19.54
CA SER A 39 11.44 8.91 20.55
C SER A 39 12.03 8.03 21.65
N ILE A 40 11.27 7.04 22.12
CA ILE A 40 11.73 6.06 23.13
C ILE A 40 12.85 5.18 22.54
N ALA A 41 12.67 4.66 21.31
CA ALA A 41 13.63 3.83 20.65
C ALA A 41 14.97 4.54 20.44
N ILE A 42 14.96 5.79 19.97
CA ILE A 42 16.18 6.60 19.79
C ILE A 42 16.88 6.84 21.13
N ASN A 43 16.16 7.20 22.19
CA ASN A 43 16.76 7.40 23.52
C ASN A 43 17.38 6.09 24.05
N PHE A 44 16.72 4.94 23.84
CA PHE A 44 17.25 3.64 24.20
C PHE A 44 18.52 3.29 23.40
N PHE A 45 18.54 3.54 22.10
CA PHE A 45 19.71 3.32 21.26
C PHE A 45 20.88 4.22 21.65
N LEU A 46 20.63 5.50 21.93
CA LEU A 46 21.68 6.42 22.34
C LEU A 46 22.25 6.09 23.74
N SER A 47 21.41 5.65 24.68
CA SER A 47 21.89 5.25 26.02
C SER A 47 22.77 3.99 25.95
N ASN A 48 22.42 3.01 25.10
CA ASN A 48 23.20 1.79 24.93
C ASN A 48 24.47 1.99 24.10
N SER A 49 24.51 2.97 23.19
CA SER A 49 25.73 3.27 22.42
C SER A 49 26.88 3.74 23.30
N ASN A 50 26.60 4.34 24.46
CA ASN A 50 27.61 4.74 25.44
C ASN A 50 28.24 3.57 26.22
N THR A 51 27.61 2.39 26.21
CA THR A 51 28.10 1.18 26.89
C THR A 51 28.99 0.31 25.98
N VAL A 52 28.89 0.49 24.66
CA VAL A 52 29.72 -0.25 23.67
C VAL A 52 30.99 0.57 23.33
N ASN A 53 31.81 0.83 24.32
CA ASN A 53 33.04 1.62 24.22
C ASN A 53 34.14 1.05 23.25
N ASN A 54 33.84 -0.02 22.49
CA ASN A 54 34.76 -0.61 21.52
C ASN A 54 34.32 -0.50 20.06
N SER A 55 33.18 0.15 19.76
CA SER A 55 32.76 0.29 18.38
C SER A 55 33.21 1.62 17.77
N THR A 56 33.95 1.53 16.68
CA THR A 56 34.47 2.64 15.86
C THR A 56 33.32 3.42 15.11
N VAL A 57 32.07 3.18 15.47
CA VAL A 57 30.88 3.75 14.77
C VAL A 57 30.49 5.06 15.45
N SER A 58 30.45 6.15 14.69
CA SER A 58 30.02 7.45 15.19
C SER A 58 28.53 7.42 15.62
N PRO A 59 28.11 8.19 16.67
CA PRO A 59 26.71 8.28 17.10
C PRO A 59 25.76 8.72 15.97
N GLN A 60 26.23 9.53 15.03
CA GLN A 60 25.45 9.95 13.86
C GLN A 60 25.14 8.80 12.90
N LEU A 61 26.11 7.91 12.65
CA LEU A 61 25.90 6.72 11.83
C LEU A 61 24.91 5.75 12.48
N TYR A 62 24.93 5.66 13.79
CA TYR A 62 23.99 4.85 14.54
C TYR A 62 22.56 5.39 14.45
N LEU A 63 22.37 6.71 14.54
CA LEU A 63 21.08 7.37 14.34
C LEU A 63 20.55 7.18 12.92
N LEU A 64 21.40 7.31 11.90
CA LEU A 64 21.01 7.10 10.51
C LEU A 64 20.59 5.66 10.25
N SER A 65 21.30 4.67 10.79
CA SER A 65 20.94 3.26 10.61
C SER A 65 19.61 2.92 11.29
N SER A 66 19.37 3.43 12.50
CA SER A 66 18.08 3.28 13.17
C SER A 66 16.96 3.99 12.41
N GLY A 67 17.26 5.15 11.81
CA GLY A 67 16.34 5.90 10.95
C GLY A 67 15.87 5.09 9.75
N VAL A 68 16.77 4.40 9.05
CA VAL A 68 16.42 3.53 7.91
C VAL A 68 15.44 2.42 8.33
N PHE A 69 15.74 1.74 9.43
CA PHE A 69 14.87 0.65 9.92
C PHE A 69 13.49 1.16 10.33
N LEU A 70 13.44 2.26 11.07
CA LEU A 70 12.20 2.89 11.51
C LEU A 70 11.39 3.42 10.33
N ASP A 71 12.06 3.95 9.30
CA ASP A 71 11.41 4.44 8.09
C ASP A 71 10.68 3.32 7.35
N ILE A 72 11.34 2.19 7.11
CA ILE A 72 10.72 1.02 6.48
C ILE A 72 9.50 0.56 7.28
N LEU A 73 9.60 0.47 8.60
CA LEU A 73 8.51 0.02 9.46
C LEU A 73 7.33 1.00 9.46
N MET A 74 7.59 2.31 9.47
CA MET A 74 6.54 3.34 9.42
C MET A 74 5.84 3.40 8.07
N ILE A 75 6.58 3.32 6.97
CA ILE A 75 6.00 3.31 5.64
C ILE A 75 5.25 1.97 5.38
N TRP A 76 5.70 0.87 5.97
CA TRP A 76 4.92 -0.38 5.96
C TRP A 76 3.56 -0.23 6.66
N LEU A 77 3.52 0.51 7.76
CA LEU A 77 2.25 0.85 8.41
C LEU A 77 1.37 1.74 7.51
N ALA A 78 1.95 2.72 6.82
CA ALA A 78 1.22 3.53 5.82
C ALA A 78 0.64 2.65 4.70
N TYR A 79 1.41 1.68 4.21
CA TYR A 79 0.94 0.68 3.24
C TYR A 79 -0.26 -0.11 3.76
N LEU A 80 -0.20 -0.64 5.00
CA LEU A 80 -1.31 -1.38 5.60
C LEU A 80 -2.57 -0.50 5.75
N LEU A 81 -2.42 0.73 6.27
CA LEU A 81 -3.53 1.65 6.46
C LEU A 81 -4.18 2.08 5.14
N SER A 82 -3.36 2.40 4.13
CA SER A 82 -3.84 2.79 2.80
C SER A 82 -4.57 1.63 2.11
N SER A 83 -4.05 0.42 2.22
CA SER A 83 -4.68 -0.78 1.66
C SER A 83 -5.99 -1.12 2.38
N LEU A 84 -6.01 -1.03 3.71
CA LEU A 84 -7.22 -1.25 4.50
C LEU A 84 -8.31 -0.22 4.13
N LEU A 85 -7.94 1.07 4.05
CA LEU A 85 -8.86 2.12 3.63
C LEU A 85 -9.40 1.85 2.22
N THR A 86 -8.54 1.42 1.29
CA THR A 86 -8.93 1.06 -0.07
C THR A 86 -9.99 -0.02 -0.06
N ILE A 87 -9.78 -1.12 0.66
CA ILE A 87 -10.74 -2.22 0.75
C ILE A 87 -12.08 -1.73 1.35
N VAL A 88 -12.02 -1.03 2.48
CA VAL A 88 -13.22 -0.58 3.20
C VAL A 88 -14.03 0.40 2.38
N MET A 89 -13.40 1.32 1.67
CA MET A 89 -14.10 2.33 0.86
C MET A 89 -14.69 1.75 -0.42
N THR A 90 -14.03 0.78 -1.03
CA THR A 90 -14.33 0.40 -2.41
C THR A 90 -14.97 -0.99 -2.56
N ALA A 91 -14.98 -1.81 -1.49
CA ALA A 91 -15.63 -3.13 -1.51
C ALA A 91 -17.09 -3.09 -1.98
N GLY A 92 -17.85 -2.07 -1.58
CA GLY A 92 -19.24 -1.87 -1.95
C GLY A 92 -19.49 -0.81 -3.02
N MET A 93 -18.46 -0.43 -3.80
CA MET A 93 -18.56 0.72 -4.71
C MET A 93 -19.72 0.62 -5.73
N ILE A 94 -20.01 -0.57 -6.22
CA ILE A 94 -21.12 -0.87 -7.13
C ILE A 94 -22.18 -1.71 -6.40
N SER A 95 -21.77 -2.78 -5.71
CA SER A 95 -22.68 -3.74 -5.10
C SER A 95 -23.58 -3.12 -4.04
N ALA A 96 -23.08 -2.22 -3.18
CA ALA A 96 -23.89 -1.60 -2.14
C ALA A 96 -25.06 -0.78 -2.69
N GLU A 97 -24.89 -0.12 -3.82
CA GLU A 97 -25.99 0.66 -4.46
C GLU A 97 -26.99 -0.25 -5.18
N VAL A 98 -26.52 -1.38 -5.73
CA VAL A 98 -27.41 -2.41 -6.28
C VAL A 98 -28.22 -3.04 -5.16
N GLU A 99 -27.59 -3.39 -4.04
CA GLU A 99 -28.25 -3.98 -2.86
C GLU A 99 -29.29 -3.01 -2.24
N ALA A 100 -28.98 -1.71 -2.23
CA ALA A 100 -29.88 -0.67 -1.72
C ALA A 100 -30.99 -0.26 -2.70
N GLY A 101 -30.99 -0.77 -3.95
CA GLY A 101 -31.97 -0.39 -4.99
C GLY A 101 -31.86 1.05 -5.48
N THR A 102 -30.79 1.78 -5.10
CA THR A 102 -30.64 3.21 -5.45
C THR A 102 -30.42 3.44 -6.94
N PHE A 103 -29.95 2.43 -7.68
CA PHE A 103 -29.84 2.51 -9.14
C PHE A 103 -31.16 2.71 -9.86
N ALA A 104 -32.26 2.20 -9.33
CA ALA A 104 -33.59 2.39 -9.92
C ALA A 104 -33.99 3.88 -10.01
N VAL A 105 -33.46 4.72 -9.11
CA VAL A 105 -33.71 6.17 -9.11
C VAL A 105 -32.78 6.92 -10.09
N ILE A 106 -31.61 6.36 -10.39
CA ILE A 106 -30.60 7.01 -11.24
C ILE A 106 -30.80 6.64 -12.72
N VAL A 107 -31.27 5.44 -13.02
CA VAL A 107 -31.45 4.90 -14.38
C VAL A 107 -32.34 5.80 -15.29
N PRO A 108 -33.38 6.52 -14.80
CA PRO A 108 -34.15 7.44 -15.66
C PRO A 108 -33.35 8.66 -16.15
N LYS A 109 -32.19 8.95 -15.59
CA LYS A 109 -31.36 10.08 -16.03
C LYS A 109 -30.46 9.66 -17.22
N PRO A 110 -30.18 10.59 -18.17
CA PRO A 110 -29.37 10.29 -19.36
C PRO A 110 -27.87 10.19 -18.99
N ILE A 111 -27.52 9.29 -18.08
CA ILE A 111 -26.14 9.03 -17.62
C ILE A 111 -25.80 7.58 -17.98
N SER A 112 -24.68 7.36 -18.68
CA SER A 112 -24.25 6.01 -19.02
C SER A 112 -23.76 5.25 -17.79
N ARG A 113 -24.00 3.93 -17.75
CA ARG A 113 -23.50 3.05 -16.68
C ARG A 113 -21.96 3.09 -16.58
N ALA A 114 -21.28 3.29 -17.70
CA ALA A 114 -19.84 3.46 -17.77
C ALA A 114 -19.36 4.72 -17.03
N GLU A 115 -20.03 5.85 -17.25
CA GLU A 115 -19.72 7.10 -16.56
C GLU A 115 -19.88 6.98 -15.05
N ILE A 116 -20.85 6.20 -14.59
CA ILE A 116 -21.04 5.95 -13.14
C ILE A 116 -19.86 5.19 -12.57
N VAL A 117 -19.47 4.07 -13.15
CA VAL A 117 -18.37 3.23 -12.62
C VAL A 117 -17.03 3.96 -12.69
N ILE A 118 -16.71 4.57 -13.84
CA ILE A 118 -15.46 5.29 -14.05
C ILE A 118 -15.39 6.54 -13.15
N GLY A 119 -16.50 7.29 -13.04
CA GLY A 119 -16.54 8.47 -12.17
C GLY A 119 -16.34 8.14 -10.69
N LYS A 120 -16.92 7.04 -10.21
CA LYS A 120 -16.70 6.54 -8.85
C LYS A 120 -15.27 6.02 -8.66
N TRP A 121 -14.73 5.29 -9.63
CA TRP A 121 -13.36 4.82 -9.58
C TRP A 121 -12.38 5.98 -9.50
N LEU A 122 -12.53 7.01 -10.34
CA LEU A 122 -11.70 8.22 -10.31
C LEU A 122 -11.83 8.99 -8.99
N GLY A 123 -13.05 9.13 -8.46
CA GLY A 123 -13.29 9.79 -7.17
C GLY A 123 -12.58 9.08 -6.02
N ASN A 124 -12.70 7.75 -5.95
CA ASN A 124 -12.00 6.96 -4.95
C ASN A 124 -10.48 6.96 -5.16
N ALA A 125 -10.00 6.85 -6.41
CA ALA A 125 -8.58 6.95 -6.73
C ALA A 125 -7.97 8.26 -6.21
N LEU A 126 -8.63 9.40 -6.46
CA LEU A 126 -8.13 10.69 -6.00
C LEU A 126 -8.04 10.79 -4.46
N ILE A 127 -9.08 10.33 -3.75
CA ILE A 127 -9.07 10.35 -2.27
C ILE A 127 -7.98 9.46 -1.72
N LEU A 128 -7.87 8.25 -2.24
CA LEU A 128 -6.89 7.27 -1.77
C LEU A 128 -5.47 7.74 -2.04
N SER A 129 -5.21 8.32 -3.22
CA SER A 129 -3.88 8.89 -3.53
C SER A 129 -3.52 10.06 -2.62
N ILE A 130 -4.45 10.99 -2.38
CA ILE A 130 -4.20 12.09 -1.44
C ILE A 130 -3.93 11.56 -0.02
N TYR A 131 -4.70 10.57 0.43
CA TYR A 131 -4.53 9.97 1.75
C TYR A 131 -3.20 9.22 1.88
N THR A 132 -2.85 8.40 0.89
CA THR A 132 -1.59 7.64 0.86
C THR A 132 -0.39 8.57 0.84
N ALA A 133 -0.40 9.60 -0.01
CA ALA A 133 0.65 10.62 -0.05
C ALA A 133 0.77 11.36 1.28
N PHE A 134 -0.36 11.75 1.87
CA PHE A 134 -0.37 12.42 3.17
C PHE A 134 0.26 11.56 4.26
N LEU A 135 -0.13 10.28 4.38
CA LEU A 135 0.45 9.36 5.36
C LEU A 135 1.94 9.14 5.12
N PHE A 136 2.33 8.90 3.86
CA PHE A 136 3.71 8.70 3.48
C PHE A 136 4.59 9.87 3.95
N PHE A 137 4.23 11.10 3.58
CA PHE A 137 5.01 12.26 3.96
C PHE A 137 4.91 12.59 5.46
N ALA A 138 3.79 12.30 6.11
CA ALA A 138 3.65 12.50 7.55
C ALA A 138 4.61 11.59 8.33
N PHE A 139 4.69 10.30 7.99
CA PHE A 139 5.63 9.37 8.61
C PHE A 139 7.08 9.73 8.28
N LEU A 140 7.37 10.05 7.02
CA LEU A 140 8.70 10.47 6.60
C LEU A 140 9.17 11.74 7.34
N ALA A 141 8.27 12.71 7.55
CA ALA A 141 8.58 13.93 8.31
C ALA A 141 8.93 13.63 9.78
N VAL A 142 8.23 12.68 10.41
CA VAL A 142 8.55 12.23 11.79
C VAL A 142 9.95 11.63 11.86
N ILE A 143 10.29 10.74 10.92
CA ILE A 143 11.62 10.11 10.87
C ILE A 143 12.71 11.17 10.62
N TYR A 144 12.51 12.02 9.62
CA TYR A 144 13.46 13.08 9.30
C TYR A 144 13.73 14.00 10.51
N TRP A 145 12.66 14.40 11.21
CA TRP A 145 12.79 15.26 12.40
C TRP A 145 13.55 14.60 13.54
N LYS A 146 13.44 13.28 13.70
CA LYS A 146 14.04 12.56 14.81
C LYS A 146 15.45 12.01 14.52
N THR A 147 15.72 11.61 13.28
CA THR A 147 16.97 10.91 12.90
C THR A 147 17.80 11.67 11.87
N GLY A 148 17.21 12.68 11.21
CA GLY A 148 17.84 13.35 10.05
C GLY A 148 17.87 12.49 8.78
N TYR A 149 17.30 11.28 8.82
CA TYR A 149 17.27 10.39 7.65
C TYR A 149 16.22 10.82 6.65
N TRP A 150 16.61 10.96 5.38
CA TRP A 150 15.72 11.18 4.25
C TRP A 150 16.05 10.15 3.16
N PRO A 151 15.09 9.32 2.72
CA PRO A 151 15.36 8.33 1.68
C PRO A 151 15.73 9.00 0.37
N PRO A 152 16.76 8.49 -0.33
CA PRO A 152 17.24 9.11 -1.57
C PRO A 152 16.22 9.05 -2.71
N GLN A 153 15.33 8.06 -2.70
CA GLN A 153 14.31 7.86 -3.73
C GLN A 153 12.88 7.94 -3.16
N ALA A 154 12.60 8.92 -2.28
CA ALA A 154 11.31 9.08 -1.61
C ALA A 154 10.12 9.15 -2.59
N PHE A 155 10.26 9.85 -3.71
CA PHE A 155 9.19 9.94 -4.73
C PHE A 155 8.98 8.64 -5.49
N SER A 156 10.02 7.85 -5.73
CA SER A 156 9.89 6.51 -6.31
C SER A 156 9.17 5.57 -5.34
N ALA A 157 9.51 5.64 -4.04
CA ALA A 157 8.84 4.88 -2.99
C ALA A 157 7.35 5.24 -2.91
N LEU A 158 7.00 6.52 -2.95
CA LEU A 158 5.60 6.96 -3.00
C LEU A 158 4.92 6.44 -4.28
N GLY A 159 5.57 6.54 -5.44
CA GLY A 159 4.99 6.09 -6.71
C GLY A 159 4.65 4.60 -6.70
N THR A 160 5.52 3.74 -6.20
CA THR A 160 5.26 2.29 -6.09
C THR A 160 4.18 1.98 -5.05
N LEU A 161 4.11 2.72 -3.96
CA LEU A 161 3.06 2.61 -2.94
C LEU A 161 1.68 3.00 -3.52
N GLU A 162 1.62 4.10 -4.28
CA GLU A 162 0.42 4.57 -4.98
C GLU A 162 -0.08 3.55 -6.02
N LEU A 163 0.83 3.00 -6.80
CA LEU A 163 0.48 1.94 -7.76
C LEU A 163 -0.13 0.72 -7.06
N GLY A 164 0.36 0.36 -5.86
CA GLY A 164 -0.21 -0.73 -5.05
C GLY A 164 -1.64 -0.44 -4.61
N THR A 165 -1.89 0.76 -4.11
CA THR A 165 -3.23 1.23 -3.70
C THR A 165 -4.20 1.26 -4.88
N LEU A 166 -3.77 1.77 -6.03
CA LEU A 166 -4.59 1.83 -7.24
C LEU A 166 -4.86 0.44 -7.85
N ALA A 167 -3.90 -0.48 -7.77
CA ALA A 167 -4.12 -1.86 -8.19
C ALA A 167 -5.17 -2.55 -7.31
N LEU A 168 -5.10 -2.35 -6.00
CA LEU A 168 -6.08 -2.87 -5.05
C LEU A 168 -7.47 -2.24 -5.27
N LEU A 169 -7.53 -0.94 -5.57
CA LEU A 169 -8.75 -0.24 -5.97
C LEU A 169 -9.35 -0.86 -7.24
N GLY A 170 -8.54 -1.16 -8.26
CA GLY A 170 -8.99 -1.84 -9.48
C GLY A 170 -9.61 -3.19 -9.18
N LEU A 171 -8.93 -4.00 -8.34
CA LEU A 171 -9.38 -5.34 -7.94
C LEU A 171 -10.72 -5.28 -7.18
N THR A 172 -10.83 -4.42 -6.19
CA THR A 172 -12.06 -4.26 -5.39
C THR A 172 -13.21 -3.68 -6.22
N THR A 173 -12.92 -2.80 -7.17
CA THR A 173 -13.91 -2.30 -8.14
C THR A 173 -14.44 -3.43 -9.00
N LEU A 174 -13.56 -4.28 -9.53
CA LEU A 174 -13.95 -5.46 -10.31
C LEU A 174 -14.84 -6.38 -9.46
N GLY A 175 -14.37 -6.75 -8.27
CA GLY A 175 -15.11 -7.63 -7.36
C GLY A 175 -16.51 -7.11 -7.03
N SER A 176 -16.66 -5.80 -6.82
CA SER A 176 -17.95 -5.16 -6.52
C SER A 176 -18.98 -5.26 -7.65
N ALA A 177 -18.54 -5.52 -8.90
CA ALA A 177 -19.45 -5.78 -10.03
C ALA A 177 -19.97 -7.22 -10.08
N PHE A 178 -19.31 -8.17 -9.38
CA PHE A 178 -19.63 -9.60 -9.43
C PHE A 178 -20.29 -10.11 -8.17
N VAL A 179 -19.83 -9.67 -6.99
CA VAL A 179 -20.23 -10.24 -5.69
C VAL A 179 -20.76 -9.17 -4.74
N PRO A 180 -21.53 -9.57 -3.70
CA PRO A 180 -22.01 -8.66 -2.67
C PRO A 180 -20.88 -7.95 -1.91
N THR A 181 -21.19 -6.81 -1.32
CA THR A 181 -20.24 -5.92 -0.63
C THR A 181 -19.37 -6.66 0.41
N ILE A 182 -19.99 -7.44 1.28
CA ILE A 182 -19.28 -8.14 2.37
C ILE A 182 -18.33 -9.21 1.80
N VAL A 183 -18.79 -9.97 0.80
CA VAL A 183 -18.00 -11.02 0.16
C VAL A 183 -16.82 -10.42 -0.58
N ASN A 184 -17.02 -9.32 -1.31
CA ASN A 184 -15.94 -8.62 -2.01
C ASN A 184 -14.86 -8.10 -1.03
N GLY A 185 -15.30 -7.47 0.06
CA GLY A 185 -14.38 -6.99 1.10
C GLY A 185 -13.57 -8.11 1.73
N ALA A 186 -14.23 -9.24 2.04
CA ALA A 186 -13.55 -10.42 2.60
C ALA A 186 -12.53 -11.03 1.62
N ILE A 187 -12.90 -11.20 0.35
CA ILE A 187 -11.99 -11.71 -0.69
C ILE A 187 -10.79 -10.76 -0.85
N ALA A 188 -11.03 -9.46 -0.97
CA ALA A 188 -9.96 -8.48 -1.12
C ALA A 188 -9.00 -8.49 0.08
N LEU A 189 -9.53 -8.62 1.30
CA LEU A 189 -8.73 -8.70 2.52
C LEU A 189 -7.89 -9.98 2.57
N VAL A 190 -8.49 -11.14 2.25
CA VAL A 190 -7.77 -12.43 2.21
C VAL A 190 -6.65 -12.41 1.17
N LEU A 191 -6.92 -11.87 -0.01
CA LEU A 191 -5.91 -11.73 -1.06
C LEU A 191 -4.80 -10.76 -0.65
N PHE A 192 -5.16 -9.62 -0.05
CA PHE A 192 -4.19 -8.63 0.42
C PHE A 192 -3.26 -9.19 1.51
N ILE A 193 -3.78 -9.94 2.47
CA ILE A 193 -2.97 -10.58 3.52
C ILE A 193 -2.21 -11.79 2.95
N GLY A 194 -2.79 -12.49 1.99
CA GLY A 194 -2.21 -13.67 1.36
C GLY A 194 -0.91 -13.39 0.60
N ALA A 195 -0.78 -12.21 -0.03
CA ALA A 195 0.40 -11.87 -0.81
C ALA A 195 1.68 -11.79 0.07
N PRO A 196 1.75 -11.00 1.15
CA PRO A 196 2.93 -10.96 2.02
C PRO A 196 3.13 -12.28 2.80
N THR A 197 2.08 -13.04 3.11
CA THR A 197 2.25 -14.35 3.74
C THR A 197 2.97 -15.34 2.85
N ALA A 198 2.75 -15.31 1.53
CA ALA A 198 3.50 -16.12 0.57
C ALA A 198 5.00 -15.77 0.57
N SER A 199 5.34 -14.49 0.63
CA SER A 199 6.72 -14.00 0.75
C SER A 199 7.38 -14.44 2.05
N ILE A 200 6.66 -14.40 3.18
CA ILE A 200 7.14 -14.88 4.48
C ILE A 200 7.42 -16.38 4.43
N VAL A 201 6.49 -17.19 3.89
CA VAL A 201 6.67 -18.65 3.78
C VAL A 201 7.89 -18.98 2.92
N GLN A 202 8.06 -18.29 1.78
CA GLN A 202 9.22 -18.46 0.91
C GLN A 202 10.53 -18.17 1.66
N PHE A 203 10.59 -17.07 2.40
CA PHE A 203 11.74 -16.69 3.20
C PHE A 203 12.06 -17.72 4.29
N VAL A 204 11.05 -18.16 5.06
CA VAL A 204 11.24 -19.18 6.12
C VAL A 204 11.78 -20.49 5.55
N VAL A 205 11.22 -20.96 4.44
CA VAL A 205 11.70 -22.18 3.78
C VAL A 205 13.13 -22.00 3.30
N GLN A 206 13.48 -20.86 2.71
CA GLN A 206 14.86 -20.58 2.26
C GLN A 206 15.85 -20.58 3.43
N VAL A 207 15.47 -20.00 4.57
CA VAL A 207 16.35 -19.95 5.77
C VAL A 207 16.52 -21.33 6.40
N ILE A 208 15.46 -22.13 6.51
CA ILE A 208 15.50 -23.44 7.17
C ILE A 208 16.15 -24.50 6.27
N SER A 209 15.75 -24.57 5.01
CA SER A 209 16.20 -25.66 4.10
C SER A 209 17.44 -25.30 3.33
N GLN A 210 17.84 -24.03 3.29
CA GLN A 210 18.90 -23.48 2.41
C GLN A 210 18.70 -23.84 0.92
N VAL A 211 17.50 -24.32 0.55
CA VAL A 211 17.12 -24.71 -0.80
C VAL A 211 16.08 -23.74 -1.33
N GLN A 212 16.33 -23.17 -2.49
CA GLN A 212 15.35 -22.41 -3.21
C GLN A 212 14.36 -23.38 -3.90
N SER A 213 13.15 -23.47 -3.36
CA SER A 213 12.10 -24.27 -3.97
C SER A 213 11.50 -23.55 -5.18
N GLN A 214 11.70 -24.09 -6.38
CA GLN A 214 11.12 -23.55 -7.62
C GLN A 214 9.59 -23.50 -7.56
N ALA A 215 8.96 -24.47 -6.91
CA ALA A 215 7.51 -24.50 -6.74
C ALA A 215 7.01 -23.31 -5.93
N LEU A 216 7.67 -22.98 -4.82
CA LEU A 216 7.29 -21.82 -4.00
C LEU A 216 7.51 -20.49 -4.73
N GLN A 217 8.58 -20.36 -5.50
CA GLN A 217 8.82 -19.19 -6.34
C GLN A 217 7.72 -19.00 -7.38
N ASN A 218 7.31 -20.09 -8.04
CA ASN A 218 6.21 -20.04 -9.01
C ASN A 218 4.88 -19.65 -8.36
N ILE A 219 4.56 -20.18 -7.17
CA ILE A 219 3.36 -19.81 -6.41
C ILE A 219 3.40 -18.34 -6.04
N ALA A 220 4.49 -17.83 -5.47
CA ALA A 220 4.65 -16.43 -5.13
C ALA A 220 4.51 -15.51 -6.35
N THR A 221 5.07 -15.92 -7.50
CA THR A 221 4.93 -15.18 -8.76
C THR A 221 3.47 -15.12 -9.22
N ILE A 222 2.75 -16.24 -9.17
CA ILE A 222 1.32 -16.28 -9.53
C ILE A 222 0.50 -15.37 -8.62
N ILE A 223 0.75 -15.42 -7.29
CA ILE A 223 0.07 -14.55 -6.34
C ILE A 223 0.35 -13.08 -6.64
N ASN A 224 1.61 -12.72 -6.92
CA ASN A 224 2.00 -11.35 -7.25
C ASN A 224 1.47 -10.88 -8.61
N LEU A 225 1.14 -11.77 -9.54
CA LEU A 225 0.46 -11.41 -10.78
C LEU A 225 -1.04 -11.12 -10.56
N ILE A 226 -1.67 -11.84 -9.62
CA ILE A 226 -3.08 -11.63 -9.26
C ILE A 226 -3.24 -10.38 -8.41
N ILE A 227 -2.37 -10.20 -7.41
CA ILE A 227 -2.39 -9.06 -6.50
C ILE A 227 -0.98 -8.49 -6.32
N PRO A 228 -0.60 -7.50 -7.15
CA PRO A 228 0.77 -7.02 -7.22
C PRO A 228 1.18 -6.12 -6.04
N THR A 229 0.36 -6.02 -5.00
CA THR A 229 0.59 -5.10 -3.86
C THR A 229 1.86 -5.42 -3.09
N ASP A 230 2.16 -6.71 -2.87
CA ASP A 230 3.36 -7.14 -2.16
C ASP A 230 4.64 -6.90 -2.97
N ALA A 231 4.61 -7.23 -4.26
CA ALA A 231 5.73 -6.95 -5.16
C ALA A 231 6.01 -5.44 -5.29
N LEU A 232 4.98 -4.60 -5.27
CA LEU A 232 5.13 -3.14 -5.26
C LEU A 232 5.62 -2.63 -3.91
N TRP A 233 5.21 -3.27 -2.79
CA TRP A 233 5.78 -2.98 -1.48
C TRP A 233 7.29 -3.26 -1.44
N HIS A 234 7.76 -4.36 -2.02
CA HIS A 234 9.19 -4.64 -2.16
C HIS A 234 9.92 -3.53 -2.94
N GLY A 235 9.31 -2.97 -3.99
CA GLY A 235 9.83 -1.81 -4.71
C GLY A 235 9.85 -0.53 -3.86
N THR A 236 8.81 -0.33 -3.05
CA THR A 236 8.78 0.78 -2.08
C THR A 236 9.92 0.65 -1.09
N SER A 237 10.08 -0.51 -0.46
CA SER A 237 11.13 -0.76 0.52
C SER A 237 12.54 -0.61 -0.06
N PHE A 238 12.77 -1.05 -1.31
CA PHE A 238 14.02 -0.81 -2.03
C PHE A 238 14.33 0.69 -2.16
N SER A 239 13.33 1.49 -2.53
CA SER A 239 13.48 2.94 -2.75
C SER A 239 13.69 3.72 -1.44
N LEU A 240 13.31 3.13 -0.29
CA LEU A 240 13.55 3.69 1.04
C LEU A 240 14.96 3.40 1.55
N LEU A 241 15.66 2.41 1.02
CA LEU A 241 17.01 2.06 1.46
C LEU A 241 18.03 3.13 1.03
N PRO A 242 19.07 3.37 1.83
CA PRO A 242 20.17 4.25 1.45
C PRO A 242 20.88 3.72 0.21
N SER A 243 21.55 4.62 -0.54
CA SER A 243 22.34 4.22 -1.70
C SER A 243 23.44 3.19 -1.32
N ALA A 244 23.82 2.33 -2.26
CA ALA A 244 24.81 1.26 -2.04
C ALA A 244 26.12 1.76 -1.42
N ASN A 245 26.48 3.03 -1.63
CA ASN A 245 27.70 3.64 -1.07
C ASN A 245 27.61 3.88 0.45
N VAL A 246 26.41 3.91 1.01
CA VAL A 246 26.19 4.12 2.46
C VAL A 246 26.12 2.78 3.21
N PHE A 247 25.75 1.69 2.54
CA PHE A 247 25.67 0.35 3.13
C PHE A 247 26.97 -0.12 3.81
N PRO A 248 28.17 0.00 3.18
CA PRO A 248 29.41 -0.38 3.81
C PRO A 248 29.75 0.44 5.06
N ILE A 249 29.38 1.75 5.04
CA ILE A 249 29.62 2.66 6.16
C ILE A 249 28.75 2.30 7.36
N LEU A 250 27.53 1.82 7.11
CA LEU A 250 26.59 1.38 8.14
C LEU A 250 26.82 -0.07 8.60
N ASN A 251 27.86 -0.76 8.11
CA ASN A 251 28.09 -2.21 8.29
C ASN A 251 26.86 -3.07 7.93
N LEU A 252 25.99 -2.55 7.08
CA LEU A 252 24.81 -3.24 6.60
C LEU A 252 25.22 -4.02 5.35
N SER A 253 25.35 -5.33 5.44
CA SER A 253 25.49 -6.14 4.23
C SER A 253 24.15 -6.14 3.49
N THR A 254 24.17 -5.96 2.17
CA THR A 254 22.98 -6.03 1.31
C THR A 254 22.18 -7.31 1.53
N ASN A 255 22.87 -8.42 1.88
CA ASN A 255 22.22 -9.70 2.17
C ASN A 255 21.39 -9.69 3.48
N ASN A 256 21.70 -8.82 4.45
CA ASN A 256 20.99 -8.75 5.72
C ASN A 256 19.66 -7.98 5.61
N PHE A 257 19.45 -7.23 4.52
CA PHE A 257 18.20 -6.49 4.26
C PHE A 257 17.23 -7.23 3.36
N ASN A 258 17.60 -8.39 2.82
CA ASN A 258 16.68 -9.21 2.04
C ASN A 258 15.81 -10.03 3.00
N THR A 259 14.74 -9.43 3.46
CA THR A 259 13.75 -10.03 4.37
C THR A 259 12.40 -10.13 3.65
N PRO A 260 11.40 -10.81 4.22
CA PRO A 260 10.06 -10.83 3.65
C PRO A 260 9.41 -9.44 3.52
N PHE A 261 9.95 -8.45 4.23
CA PHE A 261 9.42 -7.08 4.27
C PHE A 261 10.26 -6.08 3.49
N THR A 262 11.44 -6.47 3.02
CA THR A 262 12.37 -5.56 2.33
C THR A 262 13.00 -6.26 1.14
N SER A 263 13.31 -5.48 0.11
CA SER A 263 14.02 -5.95 -1.08
C SER A 263 15.27 -5.10 -1.32
N THR A 264 16.33 -5.76 -1.76
CA THR A 264 17.56 -5.10 -2.21
C THR A 264 17.59 -4.89 -3.73
N GLN A 265 16.53 -5.31 -4.43
CA GLN A 265 16.42 -5.17 -5.88
C GLN A 265 15.29 -4.22 -6.26
N PRO A 266 15.46 -3.41 -7.31
CA PRO A 266 14.41 -2.54 -7.81
C PRO A 266 13.26 -3.35 -8.40
N VAL A 267 12.09 -2.71 -8.51
CA VAL A 267 10.93 -3.30 -9.19
C VAL A 267 11.27 -3.61 -10.65
N ALA A 268 10.97 -4.82 -11.09
CA ALA A 268 11.16 -5.18 -12.48
C ALA A 268 10.27 -4.29 -13.40
N PRO A 269 10.82 -3.69 -14.48
CA PRO A 269 10.02 -2.84 -15.38
C PRO A 269 8.80 -3.56 -15.95
N ALA A 270 8.89 -4.86 -16.19
CA ALA A 270 7.77 -5.68 -16.65
C ALA A 270 6.60 -5.68 -15.65
N LEU A 271 6.89 -5.67 -14.34
CA LEU A 271 5.86 -5.59 -13.30
C LEU A 271 5.17 -4.22 -13.33
N LEU A 272 5.90 -3.12 -13.54
CA LEU A 272 5.30 -1.78 -13.64
C LEU A 272 4.35 -1.68 -14.84
N VAL A 273 4.74 -2.24 -15.99
CA VAL A 273 3.87 -2.31 -17.18
C VAL A 273 2.64 -3.17 -16.90
N TRP A 274 2.81 -4.32 -16.23
CA TRP A 274 1.70 -5.18 -15.83
C TRP A 274 0.73 -4.45 -14.89
N VAL A 275 1.24 -3.76 -13.88
CA VAL A 275 0.42 -3.00 -12.93
C VAL A 275 -0.33 -1.86 -13.61
N ALA A 276 0.30 -1.13 -14.51
CA ALA A 276 -0.38 -0.08 -15.28
C ALA A 276 -1.53 -0.65 -16.12
N PHE A 277 -1.29 -1.79 -16.79
CA PHE A 277 -2.33 -2.52 -17.51
C PHE A 277 -3.46 -2.98 -16.56
N TYR A 278 -3.10 -3.54 -15.42
CA TYR A 278 -4.02 -4.03 -14.40
C TYR A 278 -4.95 -2.91 -13.89
N ILE A 279 -4.40 -1.74 -13.55
CA ILE A 279 -5.15 -0.57 -13.06
C ILE A 279 -6.16 -0.07 -14.11
N LEU A 280 -5.84 -0.14 -15.39
CA LEU A 280 -6.71 0.32 -16.46
C LEU A 280 -7.77 -0.72 -16.85
N VAL A 281 -7.39 -1.99 -16.93
CA VAL A 281 -8.24 -3.05 -17.47
C VAL A 281 -9.31 -3.50 -16.46
N LEU A 282 -9.00 -3.61 -15.18
CA LEU A 282 -9.97 -4.11 -14.20
C LEU A 282 -11.23 -3.23 -14.07
N PRO A 283 -11.12 -1.89 -13.99
CA PRO A 283 -12.32 -1.05 -14.01
C PRO A 283 -13.11 -1.15 -15.31
N LEU A 284 -12.43 -1.32 -16.45
CA LEU A 284 -13.11 -1.51 -17.75
C LEU A 284 -13.92 -2.82 -17.79
N ILE A 285 -13.34 -3.91 -17.26
CA ILE A 285 -14.09 -5.17 -17.13
C ILE A 285 -15.28 -5.01 -16.20
N ALA A 286 -15.12 -4.27 -15.09
CA ALA A 286 -16.23 -3.95 -14.19
C ALA A 286 -17.36 -3.18 -14.90
N VAL A 287 -17.02 -2.21 -15.76
CA VAL A 287 -17.97 -1.49 -16.61
C VAL A 287 -18.72 -2.44 -17.53
N LEU A 288 -18.01 -3.30 -18.26
CA LEU A 288 -18.61 -4.25 -19.20
C LEU A 288 -19.57 -5.21 -18.48
N ARG A 289 -19.20 -5.68 -17.30
CA ARG A 289 -20.06 -6.55 -16.50
C ARG A 289 -21.30 -5.83 -16.00
N PHE A 290 -21.12 -4.59 -15.50
CA PHE A 290 -22.23 -3.78 -14.99
C PHE A 290 -23.23 -3.38 -16.08
N GLN A 291 -22.77 -3.16 -17.32
CA GLN A 291 -23.63 -2.88 -18.46
C GLN A 291 -24.58 -4.03 -18.80
N ARG A 292 -24.13 -5.29 -18.58
CA ARG A 292 -24.91 -6.51 -18.87
C ARG A 292 -25.78 -7.00 -17.72
N ARG A 293 -25.78 -6.28 -16.59
CA ARG A 293 -26.56 -6.66 -15.41
C ARG A 293 -27.96 -6.11 -15.54
N ASP A 294 -28.97 -6.99 -15.44
CA ASP A 294 -30.36 -6.59 -15.31
C ASP A 294 -30.57 -5.96 -13.92
N LEU A 295 -31.12 -4.76 -13.88
CA LEU A 295 -31.34 -3.94 -12.67
C LEU A 295 -32.82 -3.83 -12.38
#